data_cc4f031db878ceab11f630e6cd86fcb6
#
_entry.id   cc4f031db878ceab11f630e6cd86fcb6
#
_cell.length_a   1.000
_cell.length_b   1.000
_cell.length_c   1.000
_cell.angle_alpha   90.00
_cell.angle_beta   90.00
_cell.angle_gamma   90.00
#
_symmetry.space_group_name_H-M   'P 1'
#
loop_
_entity.id
_entity.type
_entity.pdbx_description
1 polymer ?
#
loop_
_entity_poly.entity_id
_entity_poly.type
_entity_poly.pdbx_seq_one_letter_code
_entity_poly.pdbx_strand_id
1 'polypeptide(L)'
;QGESAGAQAFSNFDTYLAPFIYYDDLTYRDVKQALQEFIFNLNVPTRVGFQTPFTNITMDLIPPKILEGLPAIVGGKAMNKAYGEFQKEMDMLNRAFAEVMLEGDATGKVFPFPIPTYNITRDFHWDNDVLNTVWDMTARYGIPYFSNFVNSDMSPDDARSMCCRLRLDNRELRKRGGGLFGSNPMTGSIGVVTLNMPRTGYLSKNEDDFIERTFELMDIAKESLEIKRKVLERLTEANLYPYSKFYLRSIKEETGTYWNNHFNTVGINGMNEALLNFMGKTIADPEGMFFATRVMTAMRQRLSDFQEETGNLYNLEATPAEGTSYRFARLDKERYGNSIYAANEENVRQLGADPYYTNSSQLPVGYTDDIFEALELQDKLQTLYTGGTVFHGFLGESMPSGESTKRLVKRIAENFHLPYFTITPTFSVCPIHGYIPGAHEYCPYCDAEKGYMEEVKSL
;
A
#
# COMPACT_ATOMS: atom_id res chain seq x y z
N GLN A 1 -6.62 -0.98 15.82
CA GLN A 1 -7.03 -0.62 14.44
C GLN A 1 -7.80 -1.76 13.76
N GLY A 2 -7.42 -3.02 13.98
CA GLY A 2 -8.15 -4.17 13.46
C GLY A 2 -9.65 -4.20 13.81
N GLU A 3 -10.06 -3.56 14.90
CA GLU A 3 -11.46 -3.54 15.34
C GLU A 3 -12.38 -2.76 14.39
N SER A 4 -11.94 -1.61 13.91
CA SER A 4 -12.79 -0.70 13.11
C SER A 4 -12.56 -0.83 11.60
N ALA A 5 -11.29 -0.98 11.17
CA ALA A 5 -10.90 -0.97 9.76
C ALA A 5 -10.49 -2.34 9.22
N GLY A 6 -10.19 -3.30 10.12
CA GLY A 6 -9.72 -4.62 9.73
C GLY A 6 -8.28 -4.67 9.20
N ALA A 7 -7.53 -3.59 9.36
CA ALA A 7 -6.15 -3.47 8.96
C ALA A 7 -5.32 -2.81 10.07
N GLN A 8 -4.04 -3.13 10.11
CA GLN A 8 -3.09 -2.57 11.06
C GLN A 8 -1.72 -2.42 10.42
N ALA A 9 -0.90 -1.50 10.96
CA ALA A 9 0.47 -1.30 10.53
C ALA A 9 1.40 -1.07 11.72
N PHE A 10 2.59 -1.62 11.62
CA PHE A 10 3.67 -1.42 12.57
C PHE A 10 4.78 -0.64 11.88
N SER A 11 4.92 0.64 12.23
CA SER A 11 5.98 1.49 11.70
C SER A 11 7.25 1.37 12.52
N ASN A 12 8.41 1.55 11.89
CA ASN A 12 9.73 1.48 12.53
C ASN A 12 9.94 0.14 13.26
N PHE A 13 9.49 -0.96 12.63
CA PHE A 13 9.40 -2.27 13.28
C PHE A 13 10.77 -2.77 13.74
N ASP A 14 11.78 -2.70 12.89
CA ASP A 14 13.16 -3.08 13.20
C ASP A 14 13.80 -2.12 14.20
N THR A 15 13.63 -0.81 14.05
CA THR A 15 14.15 0.21 14.96
C THR A 15 13.65 0.01 16.39
N TYR A 16 12.35 -0.23 16.57
CA TYR A 16 11.77 -0.37 17.91
C TYR A 16 12.02 -1.75 18.54
N LEU A 17 12.23 -2.80 17.77
CA LEU A 17 12.47 -4.14 18.29
C LEU A 17 13.96 -4.45 18.53
N ALA A 18 14.86 -3.80 17.82
CA ALA A 18 16.29 -4.02 17.98
C ALA A 18 16.82 -3.90 19.44
N PRO A 19 16.39 -2.91 20.25
CA PRO A 19 16.80 -2.84 21.65
C PRO A 19 16.45 -4.08 22.47
N PHE A 20 15.30 -4.73 22.22
CA PHE A 20 14.92 -5.95 22.93
C PHE A 20 15.86 -7.10 22.62
N ILE A 21 16.32 -7.22 21.38
CA ILE A 21 17.31 -8.25 20.98
C ILE A 21 18.58 -8.09 21.80
N TYR A 22 19.07 -6.85 21.97
CA TYR A 22 20.26 -6.55 22.72
C TYR A 22 20.09 -6.78 24.22
N TYR A 23 19.03 -6.24 24.83
CA TYR A 23 18.86 -6.28 26.29
C TYR A 23 18.40 -7.65 26.82
N ASP A 24 17.74 -8.45 26.01
CA ASP A 24 17.35 -9.81 26.33
C ASP A 24 18.40 -10.85 25.87
N ASP A 25 19.56 -10.39 25.35
CA ASP A 25 20.68 -11.21 24.85
C ASP A 25 20.23 -12.33 23.90
N LEU A 26 19.34 -11.97 22.95
CA LEU A 26 18.76 -12.93 22.02
C LEU A 26 19.75 -13.34 20.94
N THR A 27 19.83 -14.65 20.68
CA THR A 27 20.61 -15.19 19.55
C THR A 27 19.84 -15.02 18.24
N TYR A 28 20.56 -15.16 17.11
CA TYR A 28 19.93 -15.17 15.79
C TYR A 28 18.78 -16.19 15.68
N ARG A 29 18.97 -17.37 16.29
CA ARG A 29 17.96 -18.43 16.30
C ARG A 29 16.69 -18.00 17.05
N ASP A 30 16.87 -17.33 18.18
CA ASP A 30 15.75 -16.85 19.01
C ASP A 30 14.95 -15.78 18.25
N VAL A 31 15.64 -14.82 17.59
CA VAL A 31 15.02 -13.79 16.76
C VAL A 31 14.26 -14.41 15.59
N LYS A 32 14.89 -15.36 14.87
CA LYS A 32 14.24 -16.04 13.73
C LYS A 32 13.01 -16.83 14.17
N GLN A 33 13.09 -17.53 15.33
CA GLN A 33 11.94 -18.28 15.89
C GLN A 33 10.80 -17.33 16.28
N ALA A 34 11.10 -16.24 16.96
CA ALA A 34 10.09 -15.24 17.35
C ALA A 34 9.39 -14.61 16.13
N LEU A 35 10.14 -14.31 15.08
CA LEU A 35 9.59 -13.81 13.83
C LEU A 35 8.74 -14.86 13.11
N GLN A 36 9.15 -16.11 13.10
CA GLN A 36 8.37 -17.21 12.55
C GLN A 36 7.02 -17.33 13.27
N GLU A 37 7.01 -17.33 14.59
CA GLU A 37 5.78 -17.38 15.39
C GLU A 37 4.88 -16.16 15.12
N PHE A 38 5.46 -14.96 15.04
CA PHE A 38 4.73 -13.75 14.73
C PHE A 38 4.06 -13.83 13.35
N ILE A 39 4.81 -14.24 12.31
CA ILE A 39 4.31 -14.34 10.94
C ILE A 39 3.22 -15.41 10.84
N PHE A 40 3.41 -16.59 11.43
CA PHE A 40 2.39 -17.63 11.46
C PHE A 40 1.10 -17.15 12.14
N ASN A 41 1.20 -16.47 13.28
CA ASN A 41 0.03 -15.93 13.99
C ASN A 41 -0.71 -14.85 13.18
N LEU A 42 0.01 -14.02 12.41
CA LEU A 42 -0.63 -13.04 11.53
C LEU A 42 -1.43 -13.68 10.39
N ASN A 43 -1.10 -14.91 10.00
CA ASN A 43 -1.76 -15.61 8.91
C ASN A 43 -2.91 -16.52 9.37
N VAL A 44 -3.24 -16.50 10.66
CA VAL A 44 -4.42 -17.20 11.21
C VAL A 44 -5.68 -16.36 10.94
N PRO A 45 -6.75 -16.95 10.36
CA PRO A 45 -7.99 -16.24 10.10
C PRO A 45 -8.76 -15.94 11.40
N THR A 46 -8.50 -14.80 11.99
CA THR A 46 -9.07 -14.38 13.29
C THR A 46 -10.18 -13.34 13.16
N ARG A 47 -10.41 -12.79 11.96
CA ARG A 47 -11.44 -11.79 11.71
C ARG A 47 -12.79 -12.43 11.36
N VAL A 48 -13.85 -11.65 11.58
CA VAL A 48 -15.20 -12.00 11.10
C VAL A 48 -15.16 -12.28 9.60
N GLY A 49 -15.76 -13.38 9.16
CA GLY A 49 -15.71 -13.83 7.78
C GLY A 49 -14.48 -14.66 7.41
N PHE A 50 -13.75 -15.18 8.41
CA PHE A 50 -12.58 -16.04 8.23
C PHE A 50 -11.44 -15.39 7.43
N GLN A 51 -11.25 -14.08 7.61
CA GLN A 51 -10.15 -13.34 7.03
C GLN A 51 -8.99 -13.20 8.01
N THR A 52 -7.77 -13.17 7.48
CA THR A 52 -6.59 -12.78 8.24
C THR A 52 -6.60 -11.27 8.52
N PRO A 53 -6.00 -10.80 9.62
CA PRO A 53 -5.81 -9.38 9.84
C PRO A 53 -4.85 -8.82 8.78
N PHE A 54 -5.31 -7.82 8.04
CA PHE A 54 -4.48 -7.16 7.03
C PHE A 54 -3.37 -6.36 7.74
N THR A 55 -2.13 -6.83 7.63
CA THR A 55 -1.01 -6.29 8.41
C THR A 55 0.12 -5.85 7.50
N ASN A 56 0.57 -4.61 7.70
CA ASN A 56 1.79 -4.05 7.11
C ASN A 56 2.84 -3.85 8.20
N ILE A 57 4.12 -4.04 7.87
CA ILE A 57 5.25 -3.66 8.70
C ILE A 57 6.20 -2.77 7.90
N THR A 58 6.76 -1.76 8.54
CA THR A 58 7.74 -0.88 7.90
C THR A 58 9.10 -1.05 8.56
N MET A 59 10.08 -1.36 7.74
CA MET A 59 11.49 -1.54 8.10
C MET A 59 12.27 -0.28 7.71
N ASP A 60 13.03 0.27 8.64
CA ASP A 60 13.85 1.46 8.42
C ASP A 60 15.22 1.12 7.87
N LEU A 61 15.78 -0.04 8.22
CA LEU A 61 17.12 -0.54 7.89
C LEU A 61 18.26 0.27 8.50
N ILE A 62 18.03 1.55 8.72
CA ILE A 62 18.91 2.50 9.44
C ILE A 62 18.01 3.28 10.38
N PRO A 63 18.40 3.47 11.64
CA PRO A 63 17.59 4.23 12.59
C PRO A 63 17.25 5.64 12.05
N PRO A 64 15.97 6.02 12.02
CA PRO A 64 15.59 7.37 11.59
C PRO A 64 16.26 8.44 12.42
N LYS A 65 16.66 9.56 11.80
CA LYS A 65 17.37 10.66 12.48
C LYS A 65 16.64 11.19 13.72
N ILE A 66 15.29 11.20 13.65
CA ILE A 66 14.45 11.63 14.79
C ILE A 66 14.51 10.67 15.99
N LEU A 67 14.88 9.40 15.77
CA LEU A 67 14.97 8.37 16.80
C LEU A 67 16.42 8.07 17.19
N GLU A 68 17.36 8.30 16.27
CA GLU A 68 18.78 7.91 16.41
C GLU A 68 19.39 8.31 17.76
N GLY A 69 19.17 9.55 18.19
CA GLY A 69 19.70 10.09 19.46
C GLY A 69 18.79 9.91 20.67
N LEU A 70 17.61 9.33 20.52
CA LEU A 70 16.68 9.15 21.63
C LEU A 70 17.00 7.88 22.42
N PRO A 71 16.88 7.92 23.77
CA PRO A 71 17.00 6.72 24.58
C PRO A 71 16.02 5.63 24.15
N ALA A 72 16.49 4.42 23.98
CA ALA A 72 15.62 3.29 23.66
C ALA A 72 14.67 2.99 24.83
N ILE A 73 13.44 2.62 24.51
CA ILE A 73 12.43 2.26 25.52
C ILE A 73 12.24 0.75 25.51
N VAL A 74 12.59 0.09 26.62
CA VAL A 74 12.40 -1.34 26.81
C VAL A 74 11.58 -1.58 28.06
N GLY A 75 10.47 -2.32 27.94
CA GLY A 75 9.56 -2.57 29.06
C GLY A 75 8.99 -1.30 29.70
N GLY A 76 8.80 -0.23 28.91
CA GLY A 76 8.30 1.07 29.38
C GLY A 76 9.34 1.93 30.13
N LYS A 77 10.62 1.55 30.09
CA LYS A 77 11.72 2.27 30.74
C LYS A 77 12.70 2.79 29.71
N ALA A 78 13.15 4.04 29.88
CA ALA A 78 14.25 4.59 29.10
C ALA A 78 15.56 3.92 29.49
N MET A 79 16.28 3.44 28.49
CA MET A 79 17.55 2.74 28.64
C MET A 79 18.72 3.73 28.50
N ASN A 80 19.92 3.27 28.82
CA ASN A 80 21.16 4.06 28.72
C ASN A 80 21.70 4.19 27.29
N LYS A 81 21.22 3.39 26.34
CA LYS A 81 21.59 3.44 24.94
C LYS A 81 20.50 4.08 24.09
N ALA A 82 20.91 4.81 23.06
CA ALA A 82 20.00 5.38 22.06
C ALA A 82 19.68 4.38 20.95
N TYR A 83 18.56 4.60 20.24
CA TYR A 83 18.15 3.72 19.13
C TYR A 83 19.21 3.57 18.04
N GLY A 84 20.02 4.60 17.78
CA GLY A 84 21.13 4.55 16.81
C GLY A 84 22.24 3.55 17.11
N GLU A 85 22.30 3.03 18.34
CA GLU A 85 23.36 2.11 18.77
C GLU A 85 23.03 0.63 18.49
N PHE A 86 21.86 0.31 17.92
CA PHE A 86 21.38 -1.06 17.74
C PHE A 86 21.38 -1.52 16.27
N GLN A 87 22.24 -0.96 15.41
CA GLN A 87 22.29 -1.33 13.98
C GLN A 87 22.52 -2.83 13.78
N LYS A 88 23.38 -3.45 14.58
CA LYS A 88 23.67 -4.89 14.50
C LYS A 88 22.41 -5.74 14.74
N GLU A 89 21.61 -5.36 15.72
CA GLU A 89 20.37 -6.04 16.06
C GLU A 89 19.29 -5.79 15.01
N MET A 90 19.23 -4.58 14.41
CA MET A 90 18.38 -4.30 13.26
C MET A 90 18.75 -5.18 12.05
N ASP A 91 20.03 -5.30 11.75
CA ASP A 91 20.53 -6.16 10.67
C ASP A 91 20.16 -7.63 10.90
N MET A 92 20.31 -8.09 12.15
CA MET A 92 19.91 -9.45 12.55
C MET A 92 18.42 -9.69 12.32
N LEU A 93 17.56 -8.75 12.72
CA LEU A 93 16.11 -8.84 12.58
C LEU A 93 15.71 -8.85 11.10
N ASN A 94 16.25 -7.92 10.31
CA ASN A 94 15.92 -7.82 8.89
C ASN A 94 16.32 -9.08 8.10
N ARG A 95 17.50 -9.63 8.38
CA ARG A 95 17.94 -10.89 7.78
C ARG A 95 17.03 -12.05 8.16
N ALA A 96 16.75 -12.20 9.45
CA ALA A 96 15.89 -13.29 9.93
C ALA A 96 14.46 -13.19 9.36
N PHE A 97 13.93 -11.96 9.26
CA PHE A 97 12.62 -11.72 8.66
C PHE A 97 12.57 -12.13 7.18
N ALA A 98 13.54 -11.69 6.38
CA ALA A 98 13.60 -12.02 4.96
C ALA A 98 13.76 -13.54 4.73
N GLU A 99 14.57 -14.21 5.56
CA GLU A 99 14.71 -15.66 5.49
C GLU A 99 13.40 -16.40 5.78
N VAL A 100 12.65 -16.01 6.83
CA VAL A 100 11.36 -16.62 7.16
C VAL A 100 10.36 -16.42 6.03
N MET A 101 10.31 -15.22 5.43
CA MET A 101 9.43 -14.93 4.30
C MET A 101 9.80 -15.74 3.05
N LEU A 102 11.10 -15.96 2.80
CA LEU A 102 11.58 -16.79 1.68
C LEU A 102 11.29 -18.28 1.86
N GLU A 103 11.39 -18.78 3.09
CA GLU A 103 11.10 -20.18 3.42
C GLU A 103 9.60 -20.52 3.25
N GLY A 104 8.74 -19.53 3.51
CA GLY A 104 7.28 -19.73 3.45
C GLY A 104 6.73 -20.58 4.59
N ASP A 105 5.50 -21.06 4.43
CA ASP A 105 4.83 -21.93 5.38
C ASP A 105 5.38 -23.39 5.31
N ALA A 106 4.82 -24.29 6.12
CA ALA A 106 5.23 -25.70 6.15
C ALA A 106 5.05 -26.44 4.80
N THR A 107 4.32 -25.88 3.86
CA THR A 107 4.14 -26.37 2.49
C THR A 107 4.97 -25.61 1.46
N GLY A 108 5.81 -24.66 1.89
CA GLY A 108 6.60 -23.79 1.03
C GLY A 108 5.82 -22.67 0.36
N LYS A 109 4.57 -22.42 0.78
CA LYS A 109 3.79 -21.28 0.26
C LYS A 109 4.22 -19.98 0.92
N VAL A 110 4.28 -18.95 0.10
CA VAL A 110 4.58 -17.60 0.56
C VAL A 110 3.49 -17.08 1.50
N PHE A 111 3.91 -16.42 2.58
CA PHE A 111 2.98 -15.78 3.49
C PHE A 111 2.37 -14.52 2.85
N PRO A 112 1.02 -14.39 2.82
CA PRO A 112 0.38 -13.16 2.36
C PRO A 112 0.57 -11.99 3.33
N PHE A 113 0.86 -12.25 4.61
CA PHE A 113 1.09 -11.25 5.64
C PHE A 113 2.28 -11.61 6.54
N PRO A 114 2.97 -10.59 7.11
CA PRO A 114 2.77 -9.15 6.92
C PRO A 114 3.25 -8.71 5.54
N ILE A 115 2.68 -7.59 5.04
CA ILE A 115 3.23 -6.91 3.87
C ILE A 115 4.41 -6.07 4.34
N PRO A 116 5.66 -6.37 3.94
CA PRO A 116 6.80 -5.59 4.34
C PRO A 116 6.97 -4.37 3.44
N THR A 117 7.29 -3.24 4.05
CA THR A 117 7.70 -2.01 3.39
C THR A 117 9.10 -1.65 3.82
N TYR A 118 9.99 -1.40 2.88
CA TYR A 118 11.35 -0.91 3.16
C TYR A 118 11.47 0.56 2.81
N ASN A 119 11.97 1.35 3.77
CA ASN A 119 12.19 2.78 3.58
C ASN A 119 13.52 3.01 2.86
N ILE A 120 13.45 3.52 1.63
CA ILE A 120 14.63 3.91 0.86
C ILE A 120 14.88 5.40 1.10
N THR A 121 15.88 5.69 1.92
CA THR A 121 16.33 7.05 2.24
C THR A 121 17.59 7.42 1.47
N ARG A 122 18.01 8.68 1.51
CA ARG A 122 19.26 9.14 0.87
C ARG A 122 20.50 8.47 1.46
N ASP A 123 20.44 8.06 2.72
CA ASP A 123 21.52 7.38 3.45
C ASP A 123 21.41 5.84 3.33
N PHE A 124 20.60 5.32 2.41
CA PHE A 124 20.37 3.89 2.25
C PHE A 124 21.66 3.15 1.86
N HIS A 125 22.02 2.12 2.61
CA HIS A 125 23.23 1.33 2.40
C HIS A 125 23.01 0.22 1.35
N TRP A 126 23.04 0.57 0.07
CA TRP A 126 22.78 -0.35 -1.04
C TRP A 126 23.67 -1.60 -1.07
N ASP A 127 24.89 -1.49 -0.56
CA ASP A 127 25.89 -2.57 -0.58
C ASP A 127 25.99 -3.31 0.78
N ASN A 128 24.97 -3.22 1.63
CA ASN A 128 24.88 -4.01 2.84
C ASN A 128 24.49 -5.45 2.52
N ASP A 129 25.39 -6.41 2.85
CA ASP A 129 25.19 -7.85 2.59
C ASP A 129 23.92 -8.43 3.25
N VAL A 130 23.46 -7.83 4.34
CA VAL A 130 22.20 -8.22 5.02
C VAL A 130 21.01 -8.07 4.08
N LEU A 131 21.05 -7.10 3.17
CA LEU A 131 20.01 -6.85 2.21
C LEU A 131 19.97 -7.82 1.03
N ASN A 132 21.00 -8.66 0.85
CA ASN A 132 21.02 -9.63 -0.23
C ASN A 132 19.80 -10.56 -0.15
N THR A 133 19.41 -10.99 1.04
CA THR A 133 18.22 -11.82 1.27
C THR A 133 16.92 -11.05 0.92
N VAL A 134 16.87 -9.75 1.17
CA VAL A 134 15.74 -8.90 0.78
C VAL A 134 15.63 -8.78 -0.74
N TRP A 135 16.77 -8.61 -1.43
CA TRP A 135 16.81 -8.56 -2.89
C TRP A 135 16.43 -9.89 -3.53
N ASP A 136 16.84 -11.01 -2.94
CA ASP A 136 16.45 -12.36 -3.39
C ASP A 136 14.94 -12.59 -3.18
N MET A 137 14.39 -12.15 -2.06
CA MET A 137 12.94 -12.18 -1.79
C MET A 137 12.16 -11.34 -2.81
N THR A 138 12.66 -10.16 -3.15
CA THR A 138 12.06 -9.29 -4.16
C THR A 138 12.12 -9.94 -5.54
N ALA A 139 13.27 -10.47 -5.92
CA ALA A 139 13.49 -11.12 -7.22
C ALA A 139 12.59 -12.35 -7.41
N ARG A 140 12.34 -13.09 -6.33
CA ARG A 140 11.58 -14.33 -6.39
C ARG A 140 10.08 -14.14 -6.30
N TYR A 141 9.62 -13.24 -5.42
CA TYR A 141 8.21 -13.15 -5.08
C TYR A 141 7.59 -11.76 -5.26
N GLY A 142 8.41 -10.72 -5.49
CA GLY A 142 7.90 -9.34 -5.57
C GLY A 142 7.25 -8.85 -4.27
N ILE A 143 7.64 -9.43 -3.13
CA ILE A 143 6.94 -9.21 -1.86
C ILE A 143 7.19 -7.84 -1.24
N PRO A 144 8.41 -7.28 -1.14
CA PRO A 144 8.53 -6.01 -0.47
C PRO A 144 8.00 -4.88 -1.33
N TYR A 145 7.42 -3.91 -0.62
CA TYR A 145 7.13 -2.59 -1.12
C TYR A 145 8.25 -1.64 -0.71
N PHE A 146 8.47 -0.62 -1.50
CA PHE A 146 9.52 0.37 -1.28
C PHE A 146 8.92 1.76 -1.13
N SER A 147 9.17 2.41 0.02
CA SER A 147 8.87 3.83 0.22
C SER A 147 10.05 4.65 -0.28
N ASN A 148 9.81 5.51 -1.25
CA ASN A 148 10.85 6.35 -1.85
C ASN A 148 10.95 7.70 -1.14
N PHE A 149 12.01 7.89 -0.38
CA PHE A 149 12.36 9.16 0.27
C PHE A 149 13.58 9.84 -0.38
N VAL A 150 14.11 9.29 -1.47
CA VAL A 150 15.27 9.84 -2.17
C VAL A 150 14.86 11.02 -3.04
N ASN A 151 13.87 10.80 -3.91
CA ASN A 151 13.44 11.76 -4.91
C ASN A 151 11.96 12.17 -4.79
N SER A 152 11.25 11.71 -3.77
CA SER A 152 9.89 12.16 -3.50
C SER A 152 9.86 13.46 -2.70
N ASP A 153 8.71 14.11 -2.68
CA ASP A 153 8.45 15.33 -1.90
C ASP A 153 8.25 15.06 -0.40
N MET A 154 8.47 13.80 0.04
CA MET A 154 8.29 13.36 1.42
C MET A 154 9.58 13.31 2.21
N SER A 155 9.45 13.64 3.49
CA SER A 155 10.43 13.31 4.52
C SER A 155 10.12 11.95 5.16
N PRO A 156 11.12 11.11 5.46
CA PRO A 156 10.93 9.90 6.25
C PRO A 156 10.27 10.14 7.61
N ASP A 157 10.43 11.37 8.13
CA ASP A 157 9.86 11.77 9.40
C ASP A 157 8.35 12.06 9.34
N ASP A 158 7.83 12.39 8.15
CA ASP A 158 6.45 12.84 7.95
C ASP A 158 5.52 11.78 7.38
N ALA A 159 6.07 10.71 6.82
CA ALA A 159 5.28 9.69 6.16
C ALA A 159 5.33 8.36 6.89
N ARG A 160 4.19 7.70 6.96
CA ARG A 160 4.05 6.34 7.48
C ARG A 160 3.29 5.49 6.48
N SER A 161 3.78 4.29 6.26
CA SER A 161 3.06 3.29 5.50
C SER A 161 1.95 2.70 6.34
N MET A 162 0.76 2.60 5.78
CA MET A 162 -0.37 1.93 6.43
C MET A 162 -1.10 1.07 5.41
N CYS A 163 -1.30 -0.20 5.75
CA CYS A 163 -1.80 -1.22 4.82
C CYS A 163 -0.90 -1.33 3.56
N CYS A 164 -1.41 -1.91 2.49
CA CYS A 164 -0.63 -2.11 1.26
C CYS A 164 -0.45 -0.85 0.40
N ARG A 165 -1.07 0.29 0.77
CA ARG A 165 -1.07 1.49 -0.10
C ARG A 165 -1.16 2.82 0.63
N LEU A 166 -1.50 2.84 1.90
CA LEU A 166 -1.70 4.09 2.63
C LEU A 166 -0.37 4.69 3.08
N ARG A 167 0.01 5.74 2.42
CA ARG A 167 1.00 6.71 2.84
C ARG A 167 0.24 7.84 3.54
N LEU A 168 0.36 7.93 4.86
CA LEU A 168 -0.22 9.06 5.59
C LEU A 168 0.78 10.21 5.59
N ASP A 169 0.41 11.30 4.93
CA ASP A 169 1.15 12.54 5.00
C ASP A 169 0.82 13.26 6.32
N ASN A 170 1.73 13.19 7.26
CA ASN A 170 1.55 13.75 8.60
C ASN A 170 1.86 15.25 8.70
N ARG A 171 2.15 15.95 7.59
CA ARG A 171 2.44 17.40 7.60
C ARG A 171 1.30 18.20 8.22
N GLU A 172 0.05 17.81 7.94
CA GLU A 172 -1.13 18.46 8.55
C GLU A 172 -1.27 18.15 10.05
N LEU A 173 -0.91 16.96 10.50
CA LEU A 173 -0.88 16.61 11.92
C LEU A 173 0.16 17.43 12.69
N ARG A 174 1.32 17.66 12.11
CA ARG A 174 2.37 18.51 12.72
C ARG A 174 1.93 19.96 12.86
N LYS A 175 1.23 20.51 11.87
CA LYS A 175 0.66 21.88 11.94
C LYS A 175 -0.33 22.05 13.11
N ARG A 176 -0.98 20.97 13.53
CA ARG A 176 -1.94 20.98 14.66
C ARG A 176 -1.31 20.81 16.03
N GLY A 177 0.02 20.82 16.13
CA GLY A 177 0.75 20.73 17.43
C GLY A 177 0.92 19.30 17.96
N GLY A 178 0.47 18.28 17.25
CA GLY A 178 0.64 16.88 17.60
C GLY A 178 1.99 16.33 17.20
N GLY A 179 3.10 16.73 17.84
CA GLY A 179 4.39 16.22 17.40
C GLY A 179 5.62 16.70 18.13
N LEU A 180 5.53 16.94 19.43
CA LEU A 180 6.73 17.33 20.20
C LEU A 180 7.70 16.15 20.45
N PHE A 181 7.32 14.90 20.16
CA PHE A 181 8.11 13.70 20.43
C PHE A 181 8.09 12.70 19.27
N GLY A 182 8.42 13.16 18.05
CA GLY A 182 8.99 12.33 16.98
C GLY A 182 8.20 11.13 16.47
N SER A 183 7.08 10.77 17.04
CA SER A 183 6.19 9.74 16.52
C SER A 183 4.77 10.26 16.49
N ASN A 184 4.14 10.26 15.31
CA ASN A 184 2.69 10.35 15.20
C ASN A 184 2.11 8.93 15.18
N PRO A 185 2.23 8.16 16.25
CA PRO A 185 1.57 6.89 16.36
C PRO A 185 0.08 7.16 16.39
N MET A 186 -0.72 6.15 16.09
CA MET A 186 -2.17 6.19 16.26
C MET A 186 -2.90 7.08 15.27
N THR A 187 -2.43 7.12 14.04
CA THR A 187 -3.14 7.64 12.89
C THR A 187 -3.65 6.50 12.00
N GLY A 188 -4.56 6.81 11.09
CA GLY A 188 -5.13 5.85 10.17
C GLY A 188 -6.26 6.44 9.36
N SER A 189 -7.14 5.59 8.86
CA SER A 189 -8.35 6.02 8.14
C SER A 189 -9.61 5.65 8.93
N ILE A 190 -10.56 6.57 8.98
CA ILE A 190 -11.93 6.32 9.47
C ILE A 190 -12.65 5.35 8.54
N GLY A 191 -12.39 5.49 7.26
CA GLY A 191 -12.95 4.69 6.19
C GLY A 191 -12.63 5.30 4.84
N VAL A 192 -12.86 4.53 3.80
CA VAL A 192 -12.62 4.92 2.41
C VAL A 192 -13.94 4.92 1.64
N VAL A 193 -14.22 5.99 0.92
CA VAL A 193 -15.30 6.06 -0.07
C VAL A 193 -14.68 6.17 -1.44
N THR A 194 -14.91 5.16 -2.28
CA THR A 194 -14.34 5.09 -3.64
C THR A 194 -15.33 5.61 -4.66
N LEU A 195 -14.90 6.57 -5.48
CA LEU A 195 -15.71 7.17 -6.54
C LEU A 195 -15.61 6.37 -7.84
N ASN A 196 -16.76 6.19 -8.51
CA ASN A 196 -16.85 5.58 -9.82
C ASN A 196 -16.57 6.63 -10.91
N MET A 197 -15.30 6.80 -11.28
CA MET A 197 -14.90 7.78 -12.28
C MET A 197 -15.38 7.45 -13.69
N PRO A 198 -15.41 6.18 -14.16
CA PRO A 198 -15.95 5.83 -15.47
C PRO A 198 -17.40 6.29 -15.70
N ARG A 199 -18.27 6.11 -14.70
CA ARG A 199 -19.66 6.59 -14.78
C ARG A 199 -19.71 8.11 -14.83
N THR A 200 -18.88 8.79 -14.05
CA THR A 200 -18.77 10.25 -14.10
C THR A 200 -18.38 10.70 -15.50
N GLY A 201 -17.35 10.11 -16.10
CA GLY A 201 -16.93 10.42 -17.46
C GLY A 201 -18.03 10.16 -18.50
N TYR A 202 -18.71 9.02 -18.42
CA TYR A 202 -19.78 8.65 -19.33
C TYR A 202 -20.97 9.64 -19.29
N LEU A 203 -21.31 10.16 -18.12
CA LEU A 203 -22.45 11.06 -17.94
C LEU A 203 -22.10 12.53 -18.19
N SER A 204 -20.85 12.89 -18.27
CA SER A 204 -20.40 14.28 -18.37
C SER A 204 -20.50 14.79 -19.81
N LYS A 205 -20.95 16.05 -19.96
CA LYS A 205 -21.13 16.72 -21.22
C LYS A 205 -19.93 17.55 -21.67
N ASN A 206 -19.18 18.06 -20.69
CA ASN A 206 -17.98 18.87 -20.87
C ASN A 206 -17.10 18.76 -19.62
N GLU A 207 -15.91 19.36 -19.65
CA GLU A 207 -14.93 19.28 -18.57
C GLU A 207 -15.44 19.86 -17.23
N ASP A 208 -16.18 20.95 -17.28
CA ASP A 208 -16.73 21.57 -16.06
C ASP A 208 -17.83 20.71 -15.44
N ASP A 209 -18.71 20.11 -16.25
CA ASP A 209 -19.73 19.12 -15.80
C ASP A 209 -19.05 17.88 -15.18
N PHE A 210 -17.90 17.44 -15.72
CA PHE A 210 -17.15 16.33 -15.12
C PHE A 210 -16.65 16.68 -13.72
N ILE A 211 -16.06 17.85 -13.55
CA ILE A 211 -15.53 18.31 -12.27
C ILE A 211 -16.67 18.54 -11.27
N GLU A 212 -17.75 19.16 -11.70
CA GLU A 212 -18.94 19.40 -10.86
C GLU A 212 -19.55 18.09 -10.34
N ARG A 213 -19.77 17.10 -11.21
CA ARG A 213 -20.24 15.76 -10.81
C ARG A 213 -19.27 15.05 -9.85
N THR A 214 -17.98 15.23 -10.07
CA THR A 214 -16.97 14.68 -9.16
C THR A 214 -17.09 15.33 -7.78
N PHE A 215 -17.31 16.64 -7.71
CA PHE A 215 -17.49 17.35 -6.44
C PHE A 215 -18.78 16.97 -5.73
N GLU A 216 -19.90 16.78 -6.46
CA GLU A 216 -21.15 16.26 -5.89
C GLU A 216 -20.92 14.90 -5.21
N LEU A 217 -20.19 13.99 -5.86
CA LEU A 217 -19.86 12.69 -5.28
C LEU A 217 -18.92 12.82 -4.06
N MET A 218 -17.97 13.76 -4.09
CA MET A 218 -17.09 14.04 -2.97
C MET A 218 -17.85 14.61 -1.76
N ASP A 219 -18.87 15.46 -1.99
CA ASP A 219 -19.72 15.99 -0.92
C ASP A 219 -20.52 14.87 -0.23
N ILE A 220 -21.06 13.93 -1.00
CA ILE A 220 -21.73 12.72 -0.47
C ILE A 220 -20.72 11.88 0.33
N ALA A 221 -19.50 11.71 -0.19
CA ALA A 221 -18.44 10.98 0.50
C ALA A 221 -18.05 11.64 1.82
N LYS A 222 -17.91 12.99 1.85
CA LYS A 222 -17.68 13.77 3.06
C LYS A 222 -18.75 13.49 4.11
N GLU A 223 -20.03 13.65 3.73
CA GLU A 223 -21.14 13.43 4.64
C GLU A 223 -21.15 12.01 5.23
N SER A 224 -20.95 11.01 4.38
CA SER A 224 -20.86 9.60 4.80
C SER A 224 -19.74 9.36 5.79
N LEU A 225 -18.54 9.91 5.54
CA LEU A 225 -17.36 9.74 6.39
C LEU A 225 -17.52 10.48 7.74
N GLU A 226 -18.15 11.67 7.74
CA GLU A 226 -18.44 12.39 8.96
C GLU A 226 -19.48 11.66 9.84
N ILE A 227 -20.49 11.04 9.24
CA ILE A 227 -21.43 10.18 9.96
C ILE A 227 -20.69 8.98 10.57
N LYS A 228 -19.84 8.33 9.78
CA LYS A 228 -19.04 7.19 10.26
C LYS A 228 -18.13 7.58 11.42
N ARG A 229 -17.46 8.73 11.34
CA ARG A 229 -16.63 9.27 12.44
C ARG A 229 -17.42 9.40 13.73
N LYS A 230 -18.59 10.02 13.69
CA LYS A 230 -19.48 10.18 14.85
C LYS A 230 -19.90 8.82 15.44
N VAL A 231 -20.18 7.85 14.58
CA VAL A 231 -20.53 6.49 15.01
C VAL A 231 -19.34 5.82 15.70
N LEU A 232 -18.13 5.90 15.13
CA LEU A 232 -16.93 5.32 15.73
C LEU A 232 -16.60 5.94 17.09
N GLU A 233 -16.69 7.27 17.24
CA GLU A 233 -16.50 7.94 18.53
C GLU A 233 -17.50 7.38 19.57
N ARG A 234 -18.79 7.33 19.23
CA ARG A 234 -19.82 6.81 20.11
C ARG A 234 -19.60 5.35 20.52
N LEU A 235 -19.22 4.48 19.57
CA LEU A 235 -18.96 3.06 19.84
C LEU A 235 -17.71 2.88 20.69
N THR A 236 -16.67 3.68 20.47
CA THR A 236 -15.45 3.66 21.27
C THR A 236 -15.73 4.11 22.70
N GLU A 237 -16.49 5.20 22.87
CA GLU A 237 -16.91 5.70 24.19
C GLU A 237 -17.74 4.65 24.95
N ALA A 238 -18.64 3.97 24.24
CA ALA A 238 -19.47 2.87 24.77
C ALA A 238 -18.70 1.56 25.03
N ASN A 239 -17.38 1.56 24.88
CA ASN A 239 -16.50 0.41 25.12
C ASN A 239 -16.74 -0.79 24.18
N LEU A 240 -17.30 -0.55 22.99
CA LEU A 240 -17.46 -1.59 21.96
C LEU A 240 -16.18 -1.76 21.11
N TYR A 241 -15.24 -0.83 21.21
CA TYR A 241 -13.88 -0.91 20.64
C TYR A 241 -12.84 -0.76 21.78
N PRO A 242 -12.66 -1.79 22.63
CA PRO A 242 -11.84 -1.68 23.84
C PRO A 242 -10.35 -1.49 23.53
N TYR A 243 -9.82 -2.10 22.48
CA TYR A 243 -8.42 -1.90 22.09
C TYR A 243 -8.19 -0.49 21.51
N SER A 244 -9.05 -0.03 20.60
CA SER A 244 -8.97 1.33 20.07
C SER A 244 -9.10 2.36 21.18
N LYS A 245 -10.02 2.17 22.12
CA LYS A 245 -10.17 3.02 23.30
C LYS A 245 -8.91 3.10 24.13
N PHE A 246 -8.26 1.96 24.38
CA PHE A 246 -7.02 1.88 25.12
C PHE A 246 -5.87 2.58 24.40
N TYR A 247 -5.64 2.28 23.14
CA TYR A 247 -4.53 2.82 22.38
C TYR A 247 -4.69 4.30 22.01
N LEU A 248 -5.93 4.78 21.80
CA LEU A 248 -6.20 6.16 21.41
C LEU A 248 -6.50 7.08 22.60
N ARG A 249 -6.32 6.62 23.85
CA ARG A 249 -6.64 7.40 25.05
C ARG A 249 -5.85 8.71 25.14
N SER A 250 -4.59 8.72 24.75
CA SER A 250 -3.75 9.92 24.75
C SER A 250 -4.26 10.96 23.76
N ILE A 251 -4.74 10.53 22.59
CA ILE A 251 -5.37 11.41 21.60
C ILE A 251 -6.65 12.01 22.18
N LYS A 252 -7.46 11.20 22.86
CA LYS A 252 -8.67 11.66 23.55
C LYS A 252 -8.39 12.70 24.63
N GLU A 253 -7.35 12.45 25.42
CA GLU A 253 -6.93 13.36 26.50
C GLU A 253 -6.44 14.71 25.95
N GLU A 254 -5.71 14.68 24.83
CA GLU A 254 -5.15 15.88 24.21
C GLU A 254 -6.18 16.67 23.39
N THR A 255 -7.02 15.98 22.61
CA THR A 255 -7.87 16.60 21.56
C THR A 255 -9.36 16.55 21.86
N GLY A 256 -9.78 15.82 22.88
CA GLY A 256 -11.19 15.62 23.22
C GLY A 256 -11.90 14.50 22.46
N THR A 257 -11.29 13.90 21.43
CA THR A 257 -11.84 12.81 20.63
C THR A 257 -10.83 11.70 20.39
N TYR A 258 -11.27 10.43 20.26
CA TYR A 258 -10.35 9.31 20.02
C TYR A 258 -9.78 9.33 18.61
N TRP A 259 -10.59 9.68 17.62
CA TRP A 259 -10.29 9.52 16.20
C TRP A 259 -9.79 10.80 15.53
N ASN A 260 -9.35 11.80 16.29
CA ASN A 260 -8.94 13.11 15.77
C ASN A 260 -7.82 13.00 14.72
N ASN A 261 -6.87 12.10 14.93
CA ASN A 261 -5.70 11.91 14.05
C ASN A 261 -5.96 10.96 12.87
N HIS A 262 -7.21 10.53 12.66
CA HIS A 262 -7.57 9.64 11.56
C HIS A 262 -8.15 10.40 10.39
N PHE A 263 -7.79 9.99 9.18
CA PHE A 263 -8.22 10.60 7.94
C PHE A 263 -9.59 10.09 7.47
N ASN A 264 -10.38 10.96 6.93
CA ASN A 264 -11.49 10.66 6.05
C ASN A 264 -10.93 10.48 4.64
N THR A 265 -11.01 9.28 4.07
CA THR A 265 -10.34 8.97 2.82
C THR A 265 -11.32 8.93 1.67
N VAL A 266 -11.04 9.69 0.62
CA VAL A 266 -11.74 9.62 -0.67
C VAL A 266 -10.82 8.93 -1.66
N GLY A 267 -11.31 7.86 -2.28
CA GLY A 267 -10.58 7.11 -3.28
C GLY A 267 -11.20 7.23 -4.66
N ILE A 268 -10.46 6.88 -5.69
CA ILE A 268 -10.95 6.81 -7.07
C ILE A 268 -10.69 5.44 -7.67
N ASN A 269 -11.54 5.09 -8.65
CA ASN A 269 -11.38 3.87 -9.45
C ASN A 269 -11.72 4.19 -10.91
N GLY A 270 -10.93 3.65 -11.85
CA GLY A 270 -11.22 3.71 -13.28
C GLY A 270 -10.96 5.07 -13.95
N MET A 271 -9.94 5.82 -13.54
CA MET A 271 -9.64 7.10 -14.21
C MET A 271 -9.35 6.90 -15.70
N ASN A 272 -8.68 5.82 -16.10
CA ASN A 272 -8.43 5.52 -17.50
C ASN A 272 -9.73 5.37 -18.29
N GLU A 273 -10.68 4.58 -17.80
CA GLU A 273 -11.98 4.38 -18.46
C GLU A 273 -12.88 5.62 -18.35
N ALA A 274 -12.68 6.46 -17.35
CA ALA A 274 -13.36 7.76 -17.26
C ALA A 274 -12.99 8.65 -18.42
N LEU A 275 -11.70 8.76 -18.74
CA LEU A 275 -11.20 9.52 -19.88
C LEU A 275 -11.68 8.91 -21.21
N LEU A 276 -11.61 7.59 -21.33
CA LEU A 276 -12.06 6.89 -22.52
C LEU A 276 -13.55 7.13 -22.80
N ASN A 277 -14.39 7.06 -21.77
CA ASN A 277 -15.83 7.28 -21.89
C ASN A 277 -16.20 8.76 -22.11
N PHE A 278 -15.39 9.69 -21.61
CA PHE A 278 -15.65 11.12 -21.69
C PHE A 278 -15.14 11.76 -22.98
N MET A 279 -13.89 11.49 -23.33
CA MET A 279 -13.20 12.19 -24.43
C MET A 279 -12.56 11.26 -25.46
N GLY A 280 -12.72 9.94 -25.34
CA GLY A 280 -12.13 8.95 -26.25
C GLY A 280 -10.59 8.88 -26.16
N LYS A 281 -10.01 9.31 -25.04
CA LYS A 281 -8.58 9.29 -24.76
C LYS A 281 -8.29 8.43 -23.56
N THR A 282 -7.07 7.94 -23.44
CA THR A 282 -6.59 7.17 -22.30
C THR A 282 -5.69 8.01 -21.41
N ILE A 283 -5.28 7.45 -20.30
CA ILE A 283 -4.33 8.09 -19.38
C ILE A 283 -2.92 8.20 -20.00
N ALA A 284 -2.62 7.41 -21.01
CA ALA A 284 -1.36 7.47 -21.75
C ALA A 284 -1.32 8.56 -22.82
N ASP A 285 -2.49 9.07 -23.23
CA ASP A 285 -2.57 10.18 -24.17
C ASP A 285 -2.24 11.51 -23.47
N PRO A 286 -1.46 12.42 -24.07
CA PRO A 286 -1.12 13.71 -23.45
C PRO A 286 -2.33 14.54 -23.00
N GLU A 287 -3.40 14.55 -23.81
CA GLU A 287 -4.66 15.24 -23.48
C GLU A 287 -5.37 14.58 -22.31
N GLY A 288 -5.43 13.24 -22.28
CA GLY A 288 -6.01 12.48 -21.19
C GLY A 288 -5.22 12.68 -19.88
N MET A 289 -3.89 12.62 -19.95
CA MET A 289 -3.00 12.89 -18.82
C MET A 289 -3.18 14.31 -18.27
N PHE A 290 -3.29 15.29 -19.16
CA PHE A 290 -3.51 16.67 -18.76
C PHE A 290 -4.84 16.82 -18.01
N PHE A 291 -5.91 16.27 -18.55
CA PHE A 291 -7.24 16.35 -17.93
C PHE A 291 -7.32 15.55 -16.63
N ALA A 292 -6.78 14.34 -16.57
CA ALA A 292 -6.68 13.57 -15.31
C ALA A 292 -5.94 14.35 -14.21
N THR A 293 -4.82 14.98 -14.56
CA THR A 293 -4.05 15.83 -13.64
C THR A 293 -4.89 17.00 -13.12
N ARG A 294 -5.65 17.67 -14.00
CA ARG A 294 -6.55 18.77 -13.64
C ARG A 294 -7.65 18.31 -12.68
N VAL A 295 -8.30 17.18 -12.97
CA VAL A 295 -9.35 16.61 -12.12
C VAL A 295 -8.79 16.26 -10.74
N MET A 296 -7.68 15.52 -10.66
CA MET A 296 -7.08 15.13 -9.39
C MET A 296 -6.58 16.33 -8.58
N THR A 297 -6.06 17.36 -9.24
CA THR A 297 -5.67 18.61 -8.58
C THR A 297 -6.89 19.33 -7.99
N ALA A 298 -7.99 19.40 -8.74
CA ALA A 298 -9.25 19.97 -8.24
C ALA A 298 -9.81 19.16 -7.05
N MET A 299 -9.75 17.83 -7.11
CA MET A 299 -10.14 16.96 -5.98
C MET A 299 -9.30 17.22 -4.72
N ARG A 300 -7.98 17.37 -4.87
CA ARG A 300 -7.10 17.73 -3.73
C ARG A 300 -7.49 19.06 -3.09
N GLN A 301 -7.79 20.07 -3.92
CA GLN A 301 -8.25 21.36 -3.40
C GLN A 301 -9.56 21.20 -2.64
N ARG A 302 -10.54 20.46 -3.19
CA ARG A 302 -11.82 20.21 -2.54
C ARG A 302 -11.66 19.49 -1.18
N LEU A 303 -10.70 18.55 -1.07
CA LEU A 303 -10.38 17.90 0.21
C LEU A 303 -9.76 18.87 1.23
N SER A 304 -8.97 19.83 0.76
CA SER A 304 -8.47 20.92 1.62
C SER A 304 -9.62 21.78 2.15
N ASP A 305 -10.58 22.13 1.29
CA ASP A 305 -11.79 22.88 1.69
C ASP A 305 -12.58 22.09 2.74
N PHE A 306 -12.71 20.76 2.59
CA PHE A 306 -13.38 19.93 3.61
C PHE A 306 -12.66 19.94 4.95
N GLN A 307 -11.33 19.99 4.96
CA GLN A 307 -10.54 20.11 6.20
C GLN A 307 -10.82 21.45 6.90
N GLU A 308 -10.95 22.53 6.14
CA GLU A 308 -11.31 23.85 6.68
C GLU A 308 -12.76 23.88 7.19
N GLU A 309 -13.69 23.29 6.44
CA GLU A 309 -15.12 23.24 6.80
C GLU A 309 -15.39 22.41 8.07
N THR A 310 -14.73 21.27 8.22
CA THR A 310 -15.06 20.27 9.25
C THR A 310 -14.10 20.24 10.42
N GLY A 311 -12.88 20.76 10.25
CA GLY A 311 -11.80 20.60 11.19
C GLY A 311 -11.18 19.18 11.22
N ASN A 312 -11.67 18.23 10.41
CA ASN A 312 -11.16 16.87 10.31
C ASN A 312 -10.13 16.71 9.19
N LEU A 313 -9.36 15.63 9.23
CA LEU A 313 -8.35 15.32 8.21
C LEU A 313 -9.00 14.60 7.02
N TYR A 314 -8.60 14.98 5.82
CA TYR A 314 -9.03 14.36 4.56
C TYR A 314 -7.83 14.05 3.67
N ASN A 315 -7.91 12.96 2.91
CA ASN A 315 -6.89 12.61 1.93
C ASN A 315 -7.49 11.94 0.67
N LEU A 316 -6.71 11.96 -0.42
CA LEU A 316 -7.02 11.31 -1.69
C LEU A 316 -6.19 10.04 -1.82
N GLU A 317 -6.83 8.91 -2.08
CA GLU A 317 -6.20 7.60 -2.17
C GLU A 317 -6.38 6.96 -3.54
N ALA A 318 -5.32 6.30 -4.02
CA ALA A 318 -5.40 5.32 -5.08
C ALA A 318 -5.98 4.02 -4.50
N THR A 319 -7.30 3.95 -4.37
CA THR A 319 -7.95 2.80 -3.71
C THR A 319 -7.64 1.49 -4.45
N PRO A 320 -7.23 0.41 -3.77
CA PRO A 320 -7.04 -0.91 -4.37
C PRO A 320 -8.28 -1.42 -5.09
N ALA A 321 -9.40 -1.40 -4.40
CA ALA A 321 -10.76 -1.54 -4.89
C ALA A 321 -11.02 -2.73 -5.85
N GLU A 322 -10.33 -3.86 -5.67
CA GLU A 322 -10.40 -5.01 -6.60
C GLU A 322 -11.85 -5.50 -6.82
N GLY A 323 -12.55 -5.85 -5.75
CA GLY A 323 -13.96 -6.24 -5.83
C GLY A 323 -14.88 -5.09 -6.24
N THR A 324 -14.53 -3.85 -5.92
CA THR A 324 -15.28 -2.64 -6.30
C THR A 324 -15.12 -2.33 -7.79
N SER A 325 -13.94 -2.54 -8.35
CA SER A 325 -13.64 -2.39 -9.77
C SER A 325 -14.57 -3.26 -10.63
N TYR A 326 -14.68 -4.53 -10.30
CA TYR A 326 -15.63 -5.45 -10.93
C TYR A 326 -17.09 -5.00 -10.71
N ARG A 327 -17.46 -4.73 -9.46
CA ARG A 327 -18.83 -4.33 -9.10
C ARG A 327 -19.30 -3.07 -9.84
N PHE A 328 -18.45 -2.05 -9.93
CA PHE A 328 -18.77 -0.81 -10.64
C PHE A 328 -18.99 -1.07 -12.12
N ALA A 329 -18.07 -1.79 -12.77
CA ALA A 329 -18.16 -2.09 -14.18
C ALA A 329 -19.41 -2.94 -14.49
N ARG A 330 -19.70 -3.95 -13.67
CA ARG A 330 -20.90 -4.78 -13.82
C ARG A 330 -22.18 -3.96 -13.74
N LEU A 331 -22.34 -3.15 -12.69
CA LEU A 331 -23.53 -2.30 -12.51
C LEU A 331 -23.69 -1.26 -13.63
N ASP A 332 -22.58 -0.76 -14.17
CA ASP A 332 -22.60 0.18 -15.28
C ASP A 332 -22.97 -0.52 -16.59
N LYS A 333 -22.46 -1.73 -16.83
CA LYS A 333 -22.86 -2.55 -17.99
C LYS A 333 -24.34 -2.97 -17.92
N GLU A 334 -24.84 -3.34 -16.75
CA GLU A 334 -26.27 -3.62 -16.54
C GLU A 334 -27.15 -2.42 -16.88
N ARG A 335 -26.68 -1.20 -16.54
CA ARG A 335 -27.46 0.04 -16.73
C ARG A 335 -27.33 0.67 -18.12
N TYR A 336 -26.13 0.64 -18.69
CA TYR A 336 -25.80 1.40 -19.91
C TYR A 336 -25.42 0.49 -21.11
N GLY A 337 -25.35 -0.82 -20.88
CA GLY A 337 -25.01 -1.79 -21.93
C GLY A 337 -23.62 -1.56 -22.51
N ASN A 338 -23.53 -1.70 -23.84
CA ASN A 338 -22.28 -1.56 -24.56
C ASN A 338 -21.87 -0.11 -24.85
N SER A 339 -22.64 0.89 -24.39
CA SER A 339 -22.32 2.29 -24.60
C SER A 339 -21.28 2.82 -23.61
N ILE A 340 -21.08 2.15 -22.46
CA ILE A 340 -20.01 2.44 -21.51
C ILE A 340 -18.87 1.43 -21.66
N TYR A 341 -17.62 1.90 -21.73
CA TYR A 341 -16.44 1.05 -21.91
C TYR A 341 -15.89 0.57 -20.57
N ALA A 342 -15.55 -0.73 -20.53
CA ALA A 342 -14.78 -1.36 -19.45
C ALA A 342 -13.29 -1.46 -19.83
N ALA A 343 -12.41 -1.77 -18.89
CA ALA A 343 -10.98 -1.96 -19.15
C ALA A 343 -10.72 -3.13 -20.12
N ASN A 344 -11.48 -4.21 -19.97
CA ASN A 344 -11.41 -5.41 -20.81
C ASN A 344 -12.55 -5.48 -21.84
N GLU A 345 -12.93 -4.35 -22.43
CA GLU A 345 -14.11 -4.21 -23.29
C GLU A 345 -14.17 -5.25 -24.41
N GLU A 346 -13.05 -5.56 -25.04
CA GLU A 346 -12.97 -6.53 -26.12
C GLU A 346 -13.35 -7.93 -25.66
N ASN A 347 -12.79 -8.37 -24.52
CA ASN A 347 -13.10 -9.67 -23.94
C ASN A 347 -14.57 -9.76 -23.48
N VAL A 348 -15.11 -8.67 -22.94
CA VAL A 348 -16.53 -8.58 -22.57
C VAL A 348 -17.42 -8.79 -23.80
N ARG A 349 -17.11 -8.12 -24.91
CA ARG A 349 -17.92 -8.21 -26.15
C ARG A 349 -17.79 -9.52 -26.91
N GLN A 350 -16.56 -10.04 -26.97
CA GLN A 350 -16.27 -11.21 -27.79
C GLN A 350 -16.44 -12.53 -27.03
N LEU A 351 -16.08 -12.57 -25.78
CA LEU A 351 -16.01 -13.78 -24.96
C LEU A 351 -17.05 -13.83 -23.84
N GLY A 352 -17.82 -12.75 -23.65
CA GLY A 352 -18.73 -12.65 -22.52
C GLY A 352 -18.03 -12.62 -21.16
N ALA A 353 -16.79 -12.14 -21.13
CA ALA A 353 -16.01 -12.03 -19.88
C ALA A 353 -16.64 -11.02 -18.91
N ASP A 354 -16.42 -11.21 -17.63
CA ASP A 354 -16.84 -10.27 -16.61
C ASP A 354 -16.11 -8.91 -16.77
N PRO A 355 -16.83 -7.78 -16.72
CA PRO A 355 -16.25 -6.47 -16.91
C PRO A 355 -15.54 -6.01 -15.63
N TYR A 356 -14.45 -5.25 -15.79
CA TYR A 356 -13.82 -4.52 -14.69
C TYR A 356 -13.28 -3.17 -15.16
N TYR A 357 -12.99 -2.28 -14.20
CA TYR A 357 -12.32 -1.01 -14.42
C TYR A 357 -10.89 -1.08 -13.94
N THR A 358 -10.00 -0.29 -14.55
CA THR A 358 -8.61 -0.17 -14.12
C THR A 358 -8.55 0.45 -12.73
N ASN A 359 -7.65 -0.05 -11.91
CA ASN A 359 -7.48 0.41 -10.55
C ASN A 359 -7.04 1.89 -10.52
N SER A 360 -7.72 2.69 -9.70
CA SER A 360 -7.40 4.10 -9.45
C SER A 360 -7.07 4.91 -10.72
N SER A 361 -5.86 5.44 -10.85
CA SER A 361 -5.33 6.13 -12.03
C SER A 361 -4.16 5.36 -12.67
N GLN A 362 -4.14 4.04 -12.51
CA GLN A 362 -3.11 3.18 -13.11
C GLN A 362 -3.29 3.06 -14.63
N LEU A 363 -2.22 2.66 -15.32
CA LEU A 363 -2.31 2.17 -16.68
C LEU A 363 -3.08 0.85 -16.73
N PRO A 364 -3.82 0.56 -17.81
CA PRO A 364 -4.35 -0.77 -18.02
C PRO A 364 -3.24 -1.83 -17.99
N VAL A 365 -3.53 -2.98 -17.41
CA VAL A 365 -2.60 -4.12 -17.42
C VAL A 365 -2.27 -4.51 -18.86
N GLY A 366 -0.99 -4.67 -19.16
CA GLY A 366 -0.51 -5.00 -20.50
C GLY A 366 -0.48 -3.82 -21.49
N TYR A 367 -0.60 -2.58 -21.01
CA TYR A 367 -0.43 -1.40 -21.86
C TYR A 367 0.96 -1.33 -22.49
N THR A 368 1.99 -1.62 -21.71
CA THR A 368 3.39 -1.68 -22.16
C THR A 368 4.15 -2.75 -21.39
N ASP A 369 5.13 -3.35 -22.04
CA ASP A 369 6.10 -4.27 -21.42
C ASP A 369 7.36 -3.53 -20.94
N ASP A 370 7.50 -2.22 -21.22
CA ASP A 370 8.58 -1.38 -20.74
C ASP A 370 8.21 -0.72 -19.41
N ILE A 371 8.85 -1.19 -18.34
CA ILE A 371 8.63 -0.64 -16.99
C ILE A 371 8.98 0.85 -16.89
N PHE A 372 9.96 1.34 -17.65
CA PHE A 372 10.36 2.75 -17.61
C PHE A 372 9.32 3.64 -18.30
N GLU A 373 8.75 3.19 -19.43
CA GLU A 373 7.62 3.87 -20.06
C GLU A 373 6.42 3.93 -19.09
N ALA A 374 6.09 2.82 -18.43
CA ALA A 374 5.03 2.80 -17.43
C ALA A 374 5.30 3.75 -16.27
N LEU A 375 6.54 3.83 -15.78
CA LEU A 375 6.96 4.76 -14.74
C LEU A 375 6.83 6.21 -15.16
N GLU A 376 7.28 6.58 -16.36
CA GLU A 376 7.16 7.94 -16.90
C GLU A 376 5.70 8.39 -17.00
N LEU A 377 4.82 7.52 -17.48
CA LEU A 377 3.38 7.80 -17.60
C LEU A 377 2.68 7.89 -16.23
N GLN A 378 3.18 7.20 -15.20
CA GLN A 378 2.53 7.16 -13.89
C GLN A 378 3.10 8.17 -12.88
N ASP A 379 4.35 8.59 -13.02
CA ASP A 379 5.06 9.38 -12.01
C ASP A 379 4.26 10.63 -11.59
N LYS A 380 3.75 11.38 -12.55
CA LYS A 380 3.00 12.60 -12.30
C LYS A 380 1.68 12.36 -11.54
N LEU A 381 0.94 11.33 -11.88
CA LEU A 381 -0.37 11.05 -11.26
C LEU A 381 -0.21 10.45 -9.86
N GLN A 382 0.79 9.60 -9.66
CA GLN A 382 1.05 8.96 -8.39
C GLN A 382 1.45 9.97 -7.30
N THR A 383 2.11 11.06 -7.68
CA THR A 383 2.47 12.14 -6.74
C THR A 383 1.28 13.00 -6.30
N LEU A 384 0.14 12.93 -6.98
CA LEU A 384 -1.05 13.69 -6.61
C LEU A 384 -1.84 13.07 -5.46
N TYR A 385 -1.62 11.82 -5.13
CA TYR A 385 -2.27 11.18 -3.99
C TYR A 385 -1.65 11.62 -2.66
N THR A 386 -2.50 11.96 -1.71
CA THR A 386 -2.10 12.38 -0.35
C THR A 386 -2.39 11.31 0.70
N GLY A 387 -3.17 10.30 0.36
CA GLY A 387 -3.60 9.25 1.27
C GLY A 387 -2.93 7.90 1.06
N GLY A 388 -2.52 7.62 -0.13
CA GLY A 388 -1.86 6.36 -0.46
C GLY A 388 -1.94 6.06 -1.94
N THR A 389 -0.85 5.51 -2.43
CA THR A 389 -0.75 4.99 -3.79
C THR A 389 0.29 3.89 -3.82
N VAL A 390 0.29 3.09 -4.87
CA VAL A 390 1.37 2.18 -5.18
C VAL A 390 1.50 2.05 -6.69
N PHE A 391 2.71 2.07 -7.18
CA PHE A 391 3.03 1.64 -8.52
C PHE A 391 3.43 0.17 -8.50
N HIS A 392 2.70 -0.68 -9.22
CA HIS A 392 3.06 -2.07 -9.44
C HIS A 392 3.86 -2.20 -10.73
N GLY A 393 5.16 -2.37 -10.60
CA GLY A 393 6.04 -2.65 -11.73
C GLY A 393 5.97 -4.12 -12.11
N PHE A 394 5.01 -4.48 -12.98
CA PHE A 394 4.95 -5.82 -13.53
C PHE A 394 6.06 -5.99 -14.56
N LEU A 395 6.87 -7.03 -14.38
CA LEU A 395 7.89 -7.43 -15.33
C LEU A 395 7.34 -8.59 -16.14
N GLY A 396 7.37 -8.50 -17.46
CA GLY A 396 6.96 -9.61 -18.34
C GLY A 396 7.87 -10.84 -18.25
N GLU A 397 8.86 -10.81 -17.38
CA GLU A 397 9.89 -11.83 -17.21
C GLU A 397 10.23 -12.08 -15.73
N SER A 398 10.93 -13.17 -15.46
CA SER A 398 11.50 -13.43 -14.14
C SER A 398 12.74 -12.57 -13.93
N MET A 399 12.94 -12.08 -12.69
CA MET A 399 14.17 -11.38 -12.34
C MET A 399 15.35 -12.36 -12.30
N PRO A 400 16.45 -12.06 -12.99
CA PRO A 400 17.58 -12.99 -13.08
C PRO A 400 18.37 -13.12 -11.77
N SER A 401 18.34 -12.12 -10.89
CA SER A 401 19.05 -12.14 -9.59
C SER A 401 18.60 -11.01 -8.66
N GLY A 402 18.89 -11.18 -7.37
CA GLY A 402 18.73 -10.11 -6.38
C GLY A 402 19.54 -8.85 -6.73
N GLU A 403 20.75 -9.00 -7.31
CA GLU A 403 21.57 -7.86 -7.73
C GLU A 403 20.90 -7.04 -8.86
N SER A 404 20.27 -7.70 -9.82
CA SER A 404 19.50 -7.01 -10.88
C SER A 404 18.30 -6.27 -10.30
N THR A 405 17.62 -6.89 -9.34
CA THR A 405 16.52 -6.27 -8.60
C THR A 405 16.97 -5.04 -7.82
N LYS A 406 18.08 -5.14 -7.08
CA LYS A 406 18.69 -4.02 -6.37
C LYS A 406 18.95 -2.83 -7.29
N ARG A 407 19.57 -3.09 -8.45
CA ARG A 407 19.85 -2.04 -9.45
C ARG A 407 18.59 -1.39 -9.99
N LEU A 408 17.55 -2.18 -10.26
CA LEU A 408 16.27 -1.66 -10.76
C LEU A 408 15.60 -0.79 -9.70
N VAL A 409 15.48 -1.29 -8.47
CA VAL A 409 14.88 -0.53 -7.35
C VAL A 409 15.64 0.77 -7.10
N LYS A 410 16.99 0.72 -7.09
CA LYS A 410 17.83 1.90 -6.95
C LYS A 410 17.56 2.93 -8.05
N ARG A 411 17.52 2.48 -9.30
CA ARG A 411 17.30 3.34 -10.46
C ARG A 411 15.92 4.01 -10.41
N ILE A 412 14.89 3.28 -9.98
CA ILE A 412 13.55 3.84 -9.79
C ILE A 412 13.58 4.89 -8.69
N ALA A 413 14.13 4.59 -7.53
CA ALA A 413 14.16 5.50 -6.39
C ALA A 413 14.92 6.80 -6.68
N GLU A 414 16.01 6.75 -7.47
CA GLU A 414 16.85 7.90 -7.80
C GLU A 414 16.29 8.78 -8.93
N ASN A 415 15.47 8.24 -9.83
CA ASN A 415 15.05 8.96 -11.05
C ASN A 415 13.56 9.31 -11.12
N PHE A 416 12.71 8.69 -10.29
CA PHE A 416 11.27 8.94 -10.29
C PHE A 416 10.79 9.51 -8.95
N HIS A 417 9.69 10.26 -8.99
CA HIS A 417 9.09 10.90 -7.82
C HIS A 417 8.04 10.02 -7.14
N LEU A 418 7.75 8.87 -7.71
CA LEU A 418 6.83 7.88 -7.15
C LEU A 418 7.09 7.67 -5.66
N PRO A 419 6.09 7.87 -4.80
CA PRO A 419 6.29 7.76 -3.36
C PRO A 419 6.38 6.31 -2.87
N TYR A 420 5.76 5.36 -3.59
CA TYR A 420 5.59 3.99 -3.15
C TYR A 420 5.45 3.04 -4.33
N PHE A 421 6.25 2.00 -4.38
CA PHE A 421 6.24 1.06 -5.49
C PHE A 421 6.67 -0.35 -5.07
N THR A 422 6.35 -1.32 -5.91
CA THR A 422 6.85 -2.69 -5.82
C THR A 422 7.24 -3.18 -7.21
N ILE A 423 8.12 -4.16 -7.26
CA ILE A 423 8.52 -4.87 -8.48
C ILE A 423 7.97 -6.28 -8.39
N THR A 424 7.13 -6.63 -9.34
CA THR A 424 6.48 -7.94 -9.38
C THR A 424 6.98 -8.73 -10.58
N PRO A 425 7.86 -9.72 -10.38
CA PRO A 425 8.30 -10.62 -11.46
C PRO A 425 7.16 -11.53 -11.87
N THR A 426 7.20 -12.01 -13.11
CA THR A 426 6.28 -13.05 -13.56
C THR A 426 6.63 -14.39 -12.94
N PHE A 427 5.64 -15.09 -12.45
CA PHE A 427 5.76 -16.45 -11.93
C PHE A 427 4.50 -17.28 -12.23
N SER A 428 4.66 -18.59 -12.21
CA SER A 428 3.56 -19.55 -12.34
C SER A 428 3.35 -20.32 -11.04
N VAL A 429 2.17 -20.86 -10.82
CA VAL A 429 1.86 -21.63 -9.62
C VAL A 429 1.41 -23.02 -10.00
N CYS A 430 2.22 -24.04 -9.65
CA CYS A 430 1.87 -25.43 -9.79
C CYS A 430 1.13 -25.92 -8.53
N PRO A 431 0.04 -26.69 -8.65
CA PRO A 431 -0.66 -27.25 -7.49
C PRO A 431 0.22 -28.16 -6.62
N ILE A 432 1.28 -28.76 -7.20
CA ILE A 432 2.18 -29.70 -6.53
C ILE A 432 3.46 -29.02 -6.04
N HIS A 433 4.12 -28.24 -6.92
CA HIS A 433 5.44 -27.63 -6.66
C HIS A 433 5.38 -26.19 -6.17
N GLY A 434 4.17 -25.59 -6.07
CA GLY A 434 4.02 -24.20 -5.65
C GLY A 434 4.54 -23.21 -6.70
N TYR A 435 5.28 -22.18 -6.26
CA TYR A 435 5.78 -21.10 -7.13
C TYR A 435 6.93 -21.54 -8.02
N ILE A 436 6.82 -21.19 -9.30
CA ILE A 436 7.81 -21.46 -10.35
C ILE A 436 8.16 -20.12 -11.03
N PRO A 437 9.44 -19.71 -11.07
CA PRO A 437 9.83 -18.46 -11.73
C PRO A 437 9.48 -18.48 -13.23
N GLY A 438 8.94 -17.36 -13.73
CA GLY A 438 8.57 -17.19 -15.13
C GLY A 438 7.16 -17.65 -15.49
N ALA A 439 6.75 -17.34 -16.71
CA ALA A 439 5.48 -17.78 -17.27
C ALA A 439 5.60 -19.18 -17.83
N HIS A 440 4.86 -20.12 -17.30
CA HIS A 440 4.81 -21.50 -17.75
C HIS A 440 3.37 -21.92 -18.02
N GLU A 441 3.15 -22.60 -19.11
CA GLU A 441 1.88 -23.25 -19.41
C GLU A 441 1.75 -24.58 -18.64
N TYR A 442 2.88 -25.26 -18.47
CA TYR A 442 3.00 -26.55 -17.76
C TYR A 442 4.15 -26.49 -16.75
N CYS A 443 4.01 -27.29 -15.70
CA CYS A 443 5.03 -27.35 -14.66
C CYS A 443 6.27 -28.13 -15.13
N PRO A 444 7.45 -27.51 -15.26
CA PRO A 444 8.65 -28.21 -15.68
C PRO A 444 9.15 -29.26 -14.68
N TYR A 445 8.83 -29.08 -13.40
CA TYR A 445 9.18 -30.06 -12.37
C TYR A 445 8.28 -31.30 -12.41
N CYS A 446 6.95 -31.13 -12.63
CA CYS A 446 6.06 -32.28 -12.83
C CYS A 446 6.45 -33.08 -14.07
N ASP A 447 6.80 -32.43 -15.15
CA ASP A 447 7.25 -33.09 -16.37
C ASP A 447 8.52 -33.91 -16.14
N ALA A 448 9.52 -33.31 -15.46
CA ALA A 448 10.79 -33.99 -15.15
C ALA A 448 10.61 -35.17 -14.17
N GLU A 449 9.75 -35.05 -13.16
CA GLU A 449 9.60 -36.08 -12.11
C GLU A 449 8.63 -37.19 -12.49
N LYS A 450 7.57 -36.89 -13.20
CA LYS A 450 6.43 -37.78 -13.43
C LYS A 450 6.23 -38.15 -14.88
N GLY A 451 6.93 -37.47 -15.81
CA GLY A 451 6.80 -37.71 -17.24
C GLY A 451 5.43 -37.30 -17.83
N TYR A 452 4.68 -36.44 -17.14
CA TYR A 452 3.46 -35.82 -17.68
C TYR A 452 3.43 -34.32 -17.36
N MET A 453 2.72 -33.55 -18.18
CA MET A 453 2.57 -32.12 -18.01
C MET A 453 1.43 -31.81 -17.06
N GLU A 454 1.72 -31.06 -15.98
CA GLU A 454 0.70 -30.53 -15.06
C GLU A 454 0.42 -29.08 -15.44
N GLU A 455 -0.83 -28.76 -15.73
CA GLU A 455 -1.26 -27.41 -16.07
C GLU A 455 -0.99 -26.46 -14.88
N VAL A 456 -0.38 -25.32 -15.14
CA VAL A 456 -0.10 -24.28 -14.14
C VAL A 456 -0.83 -23.00 -14.51
N LYS A 457 -1.06 -22.16 -13.50
CA LYS A 457 -1.60 -20.82 -13.70
C LYS A 457 -0.49 -19.79 -13.57
N SER A 458 -0.24 -19.05 -14.61
CA SER A 458 0.60 -17.86 -14.56
C SER A 458 -0.17 -16.71 -13.87
N LEU A 459 0.49 -16.00 -12.97
CA LEU A 459 -0.03 -14.86 -12.23
C LEU A 459 0.80 -13.61 -12.53
#